data_fd043a4e7a252edae58bd404eda4c979
#
_entry.id   fd043a4e7a252edae58bd404eda4c979
#
_cell.length_a   1.000
_cell.length_b   1.000
_cell.length_c   1.000
_cell.angle_alpha   90.00
_cell.angle_beta   90.00
_cell.angle_gamma   90.00
#
_symmetry.space_group_name_H-M   'P 1'
#
loop_
_entity.id
_entity.type
_entity.pdbx_description
1 polymer ?
#
loop_
_entity_poly.entity_id
_entity_poly.type
_entity_poly.pdbx_seq_one_letter_code
_entity_poly.pdbx_strand_id
1 'polypeptide(L)'
;MVIKIKLKHFVILAAIALVLIIAMSIAFNSSQSVSANEEKDFIKWVDFRMSYNAMEKALRADINSVDEEVKLNWVEILAYLGTRYGGDFARYSSKDMDNLIAKLKSGTSIEELTKNLKNYDYYYEAYSAVLGNFVGPYEVQVKDENDPTKKVWVKKYGLKVFSPIAAGYSYGHYDDFGNSRSYGFRRVHLGNDLIGSVGTPIVAVETGRVEALGWNQYGGWRIGIRSLDNMRYYYYAHLKKDHPYVKSLKEGDIVYAGDVIGYLGMTGYSRKENVNNINTPHLHFGMQLVFDESQKEALAEIWIDVYRIVKLLYQNRSPVSYNKDLKESVRIYDIRFHNVPARTTNAAAP
;
A
#
# COMPACT_ATOMS: atom_id res chain seq x y z
N MET A 1 52.62 26.45 -48.19
CA MET A 1 52.22 27.83 -47.82
C MET A 1 52.47 28.00 -46.33
N VAL A 2 53.50 28.76 -45.94
CA VAL A 2 53.90 28.96 -44.53
C VAL A 2 53.23 30.25 -44.04
N ILE A 3 52.23 30.15 -43.17
CA ILE A 3 51.55 31.32 -42.61
C ILE A 3 52.46 31.90 -41.51
N LYS A 4 53.14 33.02 -41.75
CA LYS A 4 53.87 33.76 -40.71
C LYS A 4 52.92 34.56 -39.86
N ILE A 5 52.51 34.00 -38.72
CA ILE A 5 51.70 34.69 -37.71
C ILE A 5 52.64 35.64 -36.95
N LYS A 6 52.35 36.96 -36.97
CA LYS A 6 53.12 37.95 -36.19
C LYS A 6 52.94 37.67 -34.70
N LEU A 7 54.04 37.76 -33.93
CA LEU A 7 54.05 37.49 -32.48
C LEU A 7 52.83 38.12 -31.69
N LYS A 8 52.44 39.34 -32.11
CA LYS A 8 51.28 40.05 -31.57
C LYS A 8 49.93 39.25 -31.70
N HIS A 9 49.72 38.61 -32.85
CA HIS A 9 48.53 37.83 -33.10
C HIS A 9 48.56 36.51 -32.32
N PHE A 10 49.73 35.91 -32.10
CA PHE A 10 49.88 34.72 -31.27
C PHE A 10 49.53 35.00 -29.78
N VAL A 11 50.08 36.16 -29.26
CA VAL A 11 49.77 36.57 -27.86
C VAL A 11 48.28 36.86 -27.67
N ILE A 12 47.61 37.49 -28.64
CA ILE A 12 46.13 37.75 -28.57
C ILE A 12 45.37 36.45 -28.64
N LEU A 13 45.71 35.51 -29.50
CA LEU A 13 45.06 34.21 -29.58
C LEU A 13 45.26 33.40 -28.31
N ALA A 14 46.44 33.40 -27.71
CA ALA A 14 46.73 32.74 -26.44
C ALA A 14 45.92 33.36 -25.27
N ALA A 15 45.78 34.68 -25.23
CA ALA A 15 44.96 35.37 -24.24
C ALA A 15 43.48 35.04 -24.40
N ILE A 16 42.95 34.99 -25.63
CA ILE A 16 41.54 34.59 -25.90
C ILE A 16 41.33 33.13 -25.52
N ALA A 17 42.26 32.22 -25.83
CA ALA A 17 42.18 30.83 -25.44
C ALA A 17 42.16 30.65 -23.90
N LEU A 18 43.00 31.43 -23.19
CA LEU A 18 43.03 31.41 -21.72
C LEU A 18 41.70 31.91 -21.10
N VAL A 19 41.14 32.99 -21.64
CA VAL A 19 39.81 33.50 -21.20
C VAL A 19 38.71 32.50 -21.48
N LEU A 20 38.73 31.80 -22.60
CA LEU A 20 37.74 30.75 -22.91
C LEU A 20 37.90 29.54 -21.98
N ILE A 21 39.12 29.14 -21.63
CA ILE A 21 39.35 28.06 -20.65
C ILE A 21 38.87 28.47 -19.27
N ILE A 22 39.11 29.71 -18.84
CA ILE A 22 38.61 30.22 -17.56
C ILE A 22 37.09 30.32 -17.58
N ALA A 23 36.45 30.79 -18.65
CA ALA A 23 35.00 30.84 -18.79
C ALA A 23 34.38 29.44 -18.82
N MET A 24 35.01 28.46 -19.49
CA MET A 24 34.57 27.05 -19.46
C MET A 24 34.75 26.44 -18.09
N SER A 25 35.81 26.71 -17.35
CA SER A 25 35.95 26.18 -15.97
C SER A 25 34.98 26.84 -14.99
N ILE A 26 34.66 28.12 -15.16
CA ILE A 26 33.62 28.78 -14.36
C ILE A 26 32.21 28.22 -14.72
N ALA A 27 31.92 28.02 -15.99
CA ALA A 27 30.67 27.38 -16.45
C ALA A 27 30.58 25.92 -16.00
N PHE A 28 31.67 25.18 -16.00
CA PHE A 28 31.72 23.80 -15.50
C PHE A 28 31.58 23.74 -13.98
N ASN A 29 32.22 24.64 -13.23
CA ASN A 29 32.01 24.75 -11.77
C ASN A 29 30.62 25.28 -11.41
N SER A 30 30.01 26.18 -12.19
CA SER A 30 28.64 26.63 -11.94
C SER A 30 27.59 25.59 -12.36
N SER A 31 27.90 24.68 -13.27
CA SER A 31 27.04 23.52 -13.57
C SER A 31 27.24 22.36 -12.58
N GLN A 32 28.31 22.35 -11.79
CA GLN A 32 28.51 21.45 -10.66
C GLN A 32 27.99 21.99 -9.32
N SER A 33 27.53 23.22 -9.24
CA SER A 33 26.60 23.66 -8.23
C SER A 33 25.14 23.23 -8.61
N VAL A 34 24.99 22.03 -9.14
CA VAL A 34 23.80 21.23 -8.89
C VAL A 34 23.69 21.23 -7.37
N SER A 35 22.65 21.91 -6.84
CA SER A 35 22.24 21.82 -5.47
C SER A 35 22.60 20.42 -4.98
N ALA A 36 23.39 20.30 -3.92
CA ALA A 36 23.28 19.16 -3.06
C ALA A 36 21.77 19.13 -2.74
N ASN A 37 21.00 18.33 -3.47
CA ASN A 37 19.73 17.88 -3.01
C ASN A 37 20.10 17.39 -1.61
N GLU A 38 19.63 18.05 -0.59
CA GLU A 38 19.56 17.44 0.73
C GLU A 38 18.93 16.09 0.43
N GLU A 39 19.74 15.04 0.50
CA GLU A 39 19.27 13.67 0.29
C GLU A 39 18.23 13.51 1.40
N LYS A 40 16.95 13.64 1.04
CA LYS A 40 15.86 13.49 1.98
C LYS A 40 16.08 12.16 2.64
N ASP A 41 16.38 12.19 3.94
CA ASP A 41 16.56 10.97 4.71
C ASP A 41 15.19 10.31 4.81
N PHE A 42 14.98 9.25 4.04
CA PHE A 42 13.76 8.45 4.04
C PHE A 42 14.11 6.98 4.19
N ILE A 43 13.16 6.20 4.70
CA ILE A 43 13.32 4.75 4.86
C ILE A 43 13.56 4.09 3.51
N LYS A 44 14.73 3.44 3.34
CA LYS A 44 15.15 2.76 2.11
C LYS A 44 14.81 1.26 2.13
N TRP A 45 14.43 0.72 3.28
CA TRP A 45 14.09 -0.69 3.45
C TRP A 45 13.18 -0.91 4.67
N VAL A 46 12.21 -1.82 4.56
CA VAL A 46 11.32 -2.22 5.65
C VAL A 46 11.28 -3.73 5.75
N ASP A 47 11.56 -4.27 6.92
CA ASP A 47 11.30 -5.66 7.27
C ASP A 47 10.01 -5.72 8.12
N PHE A 48 8.92 -6.22 7.51
CA PHE A 48 7.63 -6.37 8.17
C PHE A 48 7.30 -7.84 8.41
N ARG A 49 8.01 -8.44 9.39
CA ARG A 49 7.79 -9.83 9.82
C ARG A 49 6.89 -9.92 11.05
N MET A 50 5.75 -9.24 11.00
CA MET A 50 4.79 -9.15 12.09
C MET A 50 4.00 -10.45 12.26
N SER A 51 3.82 -10.95 13.49
CA SER A 51 2.95 -12.09 13.72
C SER A 51 1.46 -11.70 13.72
N TYR A 52 0.61 -12.59 13.23
CA TYR A 52 -0.85 -12.41 13.27
C TYR A 52 -1.36 -12.12 14.70
N ASN A 53 -0.90 -12.92 15.67
CA ASN A 53 -1.37 -12.78 17.05
C ASN A 53 -0.97 -11.44 17.69
N ALA A 54 0.21 -10.90 17.35
CA ALA A 54 0.62 -9.58 17.82
C ALA A 54 -0.28 -8.48 17.21
N MET A 55 -0.50 -8.51 15.91
CA MET A 55 -1.39 -7.54 15.24
C MET A 55 -2.82 -7.61 15.77
N GLU A 56 -3.39 -8.81 15.89
CA GLU A 56 -4.76 -8.99 16.38
C GLU A 56 -4.92 -8.47 17.80
N LYS A 57 -4.00 -8.79 18.70
CA LYS A 57 -4.07 -8.36 20.09
C LYS A 57 -3.89 -6.85 20.24
N ALA A 58 -2.94 -6.25 19.53
CA ALA A 58 -2.74 -4.81 19.53
C ALA A 58 -3.94 -4.07 18.93
N LEU A 59 -4.50 -4.56 17.83
CA LEU A 59 -5.72 -4.03 17.21
C LEU A 59 -6.91 -4.04 18.17
N ARG A 60 -7.13 -5.14 18.88
CA ARG A 60 -8.20 -5.23 19.89
C ARG A 60 -7.98 -4.27 21.06
N ALA A 61 -6.74 -4.11 21.50
CA ALA A 61 -6.41 -3.17 22.57
C ALA A 61 -6.71 -1.71 22.17
N ASP A 62 -6.34 -1.32 20.95
CA ASP A 62 -6.65 -0.01 20.36
C ASP A 62 -8.18 0.21 20.31
N ILE A 63 -8.90 -0.67 19.62
CA ILE A 63 -10.36 -0.52 19.42
C ILE A 63 -11.11 -0.49 20.76
N ASN A 64 -10.75 -1.33 21.71
CA ASN A 64 -11.44 -1.42 23.00
C ASN A 64 -11.16 -0.22 23.90
N SER A 65 -10.08 0.52 23.66
CA SER A 65 -9.70 1.70 24.46
C SER A 65 -10.31 3.01 23.96
N VAL A 66 -11.06 3.01 22.86
CA VAL A 66 -11.57 4.24 22.22
C VAL A 66 -12.41 5.13 23.16
N ASP A 67 -13.16 4.50 24.07
CA ASP A 67 -14.01 5.18 25.06
C ASP A 67 -13.38 5.18 26.46
N GLU A 68 -12.14 4.67 26.62
CA GLU A 68 -11.41 4.70 27.89
C GLU A 68 -10.68 6.05 28.08
N GLU A 69 -10.28 6.36 29.33
CA GLU A 69 -9.48 7.53 29.66
C GLU A 69 -8.12 7.51 28.92
N VAL A 70 -7.46 6.35 28.89
CA VAL A 70 -6.20 6.15 28.18
C VAL A 70 -6.51 5.40 26.87
N LYS A 71 -6.38 6.13 25.75
CA LYS A 71 -6.50 5.56 24.42
C LYS A 71 -5.19 4.93 24.00
N LEU A 72 -5.27 3.71 23.50
CA LEU A 72 -4.11 2.96 23.02
C LEU A 72 -4.01 3.08 21.49
N ASN A 73 -2.79 3.10 20.99
CA ASN A 73 -2.50 3.08 19.55
C ASN A 73 -1.79 1.75 19.22
N TRP A 74 -2.39 0.95 18.39
CA TRP A 74 -1.85 -0.36 18.03
C TRP A 74 -0.50 -0.30 17.30
N VAL A 75 -0.25 0.76 16.51
CA VAL A 75 1.02 0.95 15.82
C VAL A 75 2.13 1.25 16.80
N GLU A 76 1.89 2.10 17.80
CA GLU A 76 2.85 2.40 18.87
C GLU A 76 3.19 1.16 19.70
N ILE A 77 2.17 0.37 20.07
CA ILE A 77 2.34 -0.90 20.78
C ILE A 77 3.24 -1.86 19.97
N LEU A 78 2.93 -2.02 18.68
CA LEU A 78 3.67 -2.90 17.78
C LEU A 78 5.09 -2.38 17.54
N ALA A 79 5.28 -1.07 17.38
CA ALA A 79 6.61 -0.45 17.22
C ALA A 79 7.49 -0.62 18.46
N TYR A 80 6.92 -0.43 19.66
CA TYR A 80 7.63 -0.70 20.91
C TYR A 80 8.12 -2.15 20.98
N LEU A 81 7.24 -3.12 20.70
CA LEU A 81 7.60 -4.53 20.69
C LEU A 81 8.59 -4.86 19.56
N GLY A 82 8.40 -4.28 18.37
CA GLY A 82 9.32 -4.39 17.24
C GLY A 82 10.74 -3.96 17.63
N THR A 83 10.86 -2.84 18.32
CA THR A 83 12.14 -2.35 18.83
C THR A 83 12.76 -3.34 19.83
N ARG A 84 11.95 -3.90 20.73
CA ARG A 84 12.39 -4.87 21.75
C ARG A 84 12.85 -6.20 21.14
N TYR A 85 12.25 -6.61 20.05
CA TYR A 85 12.53 -7.88 19.36
C TYR A 85 13.51 -7.74 18.18
N GLY A 86 13.94 -6.50 17.85
CA GLY A 86 14.76 -6.24 16.67
C GLY A 86 14.03 -6.56 15.37
N GLY A 87 12.69 -6.34 15.33
CA GLY A 87 11.82 -6.64 14.19
C GLY A 87 11.39 -8.10 14.05
N ASP A 88 11.96 -9.02 14.84
CA ASP A 88 11.68 -10.46 14.75
C ASP A 88 10.54 -10.88 15.70
N PHE A 89 9.31 -10.85 15.20
CA PHE A 89 8.13 -11.29 15.95
C PHE A 89 7.99 -12.82 16.11
N ALA A 90 8.94 -13.62 15.65
CA ALA A 90 9.01 -15.01 16.09
C ALA A 90 9.26 -15.12 17.60
N ARG A 91 9.85 -14.07 18.19
CA ARG A 91 10.06 -13.93 19.65
C ARG A 91 8.87 -13.35 20.41
N TYR A 92 7.79 -13.05 19.73
CA TYR A 92 6.62 -12.41 20.34
C TYR A 92 6.07 -13.22 21.52
N SER A 93 5.89 -12.53 22.63
CA SER A 93 5.23 -13.02 23.83
C SER A 93 3.97 -12.18 24.13
N SER A 94 2.83 -12.85 24.29
CA SER A 94 1.59 -12.17 24.69
C SER A 94 1.75 -11.45 26.04
N LYS A 95 2.55 -12.00 26.95
CA LYS A 95 2.83 -11.39 28.26
C LYS A 95 3.59 -10.06 28.15
N ASP A 96 4.50 -9.93 27.17
CA ASP A 96 5.23 -8.67 26.97
C ASP A 96 4.27 -7.57 26.54
N MET A 97 3.31 -7.88 25.65
CA MET A 97 2.26 -6.95 25.26
C MET A 97 1.32 -6.62 26.42
N ASP A 98 0.91 -7.60 27.23
CA ASP A 98 0.07 -7.35 28.42
C ASP A 98 0.76 -6.41 29.41
N ASN A 99 2.06 -6.61 29.64
CA ASN A 99 2.86 -5.76 30.52
C ASN A 99 2.97 -4.32 29.95
N LEU A 100 3.13 -4.17 28.64
CA LEU A 100 3.16 -2.86 28.00
C LEU A 100 1.81 -2.15 28.13
N ILE A 101 0.71 -2.82 27.77
CA ILE A 101 -0.66 -2.29 27.87
C ILE A 101 -0.96 -1.87 29.32
N ALA A 102 -0.59 -2.67 30.31
CA ALA A 102 -0.80 -2.35 31.73
C ALA A 102 -0.06 -1.06 32.13
N LYS A 103 1.19 -0.86 31.67
CA LYS A 103 1.95 0.37 31.93
C LYS A 103 1.28 1.59 31.28
N LEU A 104 0.87 1.48 30.01
CA LEU A 104 0.18 2.56 29.32
C LEU A 104 -1.12 2.93 30.04
N LYS A 105 -1.94 1.94 30.41
CA LYS A 105 -3.20 2.14 31.16
C LYS A 105 -2.98 2.70 32.58
N SER A 106 -1.81 2.49 33.19
CA SER A 106 -1.45 3.12 34.47
C SER A 106 -0.95 4.56 34.35
N GLY A 107 -0.97 5.14 33.14
CA GLY A 107 -0.62 6.54 32.88
C GLY A 107 0.84 6.77 32.46
N THR A 108 1.67 5.72 32.29
CA THR A 108 3.01 5.87 31.70
C THR A 108 2.87 6.12 30.20
N SER A 109 3.42 7.21 29.67
CA SER A 109 3.30 7.52 28.25
C SER A 109 4.23 6.65 27.38
N ILE A 110 3.90 6.52 26.09
CA ILE A 110 4.75 5.78 25.15
C ILE A 110 6.10 6.47 24.98
N GLU A 111 6.14 7.80 24.99
CA GLU A 111 7.36 8.61 24.88
C GLU A 111 8.30 8.32 26.06
N GLU A 112 7.76 8.19 27.28
CA GLU A 112 8.55 7.84 28.46
C GLU A 112 9.15 6.44 28.32
N LEU A 113 8.37 5.47 27.84
CA LEU A 113 8.80 4.09 27.66
C LEU A 113 9.83 3.93 26.53
N THR A 114 9.84 4.84 25.56
CA THR A 114 10.67 4.73 24.34
C THR A 114 11.88 5.65 24.31
N LYS A 115 11.98 6.65 25.22
CA LYS A 115 13.04 7.68 25.24
C LYS A 115 14.48 7.14 25.14
N ASN A 116 14.72 5.90 25.59
CA ASN A 116 16.03 5.24 25.58
C ASN A 116 16.08 4.07 24.55
N LEU A 117 15.07 3.93 23.70
CA LEU A 117 15.00 2.86 22.69
C LEU A 117 15.49 3.38 21.34
N LYS A 118 16.75 3.12 21.01
CA LYS A 118 17.49 3.67 19.86
C LYS A 118 16.78 3.55 18.51
N ASN A 119 15.97 2.53 18.28
CA ASN A 119 15.38 2.26 16.97
C ASN A 119 13.84 2.39 16.99
N TYR A 120 13.26 3.01 18.03
CA TYR A 120 11.80 3.12 18.12
C TYR A 120 11.22 3.94 16.95
N ASP A 121 11.81 5.08 16.64
CA ASP A 121 11.33 5.97 15.58
C ASP A 121 11.29 5.27 14.21
N TYR A 122 12.34 4.47 13.91
CA TYR A 122 12.35 3.66 12.68
C TYR A 122 11.19 2.65 12.63
N TYR A 123 10.96 1.87 13.72
CA TYR A 123 9.87 0.90 13.74
C TYR A 123 8.50 1.58 13.73
N TYR A 124 8.37 2.73 14.41
CA TYR A 124 7.13 3.48 14.42
C TYR A 124 6.81 4.02 13.01
N GLU A 125 7.77 4.62 12.33
CA GLU A 125 7.61 5.12 10.97
C GLU A 125 7.31 3.98 9.97
N ALA A 126 8.09 2.89 10.01
CA ALA A 126 7.91 1.73 9.15
C ALA A 126 6.52 1.07 9.34
N TYR A 127 6.10 0.88 10.60
CA TYR A 127 4.82 0.24 10.89
C TYR A 127 3.64 1.19 10.67
N SER A 128 3.83 2.49 10.86
CA SER A 128 2.85 3.50 10.47
C SER A 128 2.64 3.51 8.96
N ALA A 129 3.71 3.38 8.18
CA ALA A 129 3.61 3.28 6.72
C ALA A 129 2.79 2.06 6.27
N VAL A 130 2.92 0.92 6.97
CA VAL A 130 2.16 -0.31 6.64
C VAL A 130 0.72 -0.26 7.17
N LEU A 131 0.51 0.15 8.42
CA LEU A 131 -0.71 -0.08 9.20
C LEU A 131 -1.45 1.20 9.60
N GLY A 132 -0.82 2.37 9.52
CA GLY A 132 -1.27 3.60 10.18
C GLY A 132 -2.68 4.05 9.85
N ASN A 133 -3.16 3.75 8.66
CA ASN A 133 -4.51 4.13 8.21
C ASN A 133 -5.56 3.02 8.35
N PHE A 134 -5.20 1.87 8.93
CA PHE A 134 -6.10 0.72 8.99
C PHE A 134 -7.18 0.87 10.06
N VAL A 135 -6.90 1.59 11.13
CA VAL A 135 -7.81 1.80 12.26
C VAL A 135 -8.16 3.27 12.40
N GLY A 136 -9.39 3.55 12.78
CA GLY A 136 -9.84 4.91 13.05
C GLY A 136 -11.35 5.06 12.97
N PRO A 137 -11.85 6.30 13.10
CA PRO A 137 -13.28 6.60 13.00
C PRO A 137 -13.77 6.54 11.54
N TYR A 138 -14.97 6.02 11.36
CA TYR A 138 -15.68 5.99 10.08
C TYR A 138 -17.19 5.92 10.30
N GLU A 139 -17.95 6.18 9.26
CA GLU A 139 -19.39 5.92 9.24
C GLU A 139 -19.69 4.80 8.24
N VAL A 140 -20.58 3.90 8.61
CA VAL A 140 -21.00 2.78 7.76
C VAL A 140 -22.50 2.64 7.76
N GLN A 141 -23.08 2.31 6.62
CA GLN A 141 -24.48 1.92 6.55
C GLN A 141 -24.69 0.56 7.22
N VAL A 142 -25.76 0.43 7.94
CA VAL A 142 -26.26 -0.84 8.46
C VAL A 142 -27.77 -0.93 8.19
N LYS A 143 -28.35 -2.11 8.31
CA LYS A 143 -29.82 -2.24 8.31
C LYS A 143 -30.39 -1.50 9.51
N ASP A 144 -31.49 -0.78 9.31
CA ASP A 144 -32.26 -0.20 10.42
C ASP A 144 -32.85 -1.34 11.27
N GLU A 145 -32.72 -1.26 12.57
CA GLU A 145 -33.24 -2.27 13.49
C GLU A 145 -34.77 -2.31 13.50
N ASN A 146 -35.43 -1.16 13.25
CA ASN A 146 -36.88 -1.03 13.24
C ASN A 146 -37.49 -1.27 11.85
N ASP A 147 -36.74 -1.10 10.79
CA ASP A 147 -37.16 -1.31 9.40
C ASP A 147 -36.03 -1.92 8.57
N PRO A 148 -35.92 -3.25 8.50
CA PRO A 148 -34.84 -3.93 7.79
C PRO A 148 -34.76 -3.63 6.27
N THR A 149 -35.77 -2.94 5.70
CA THR A 149 -35.75 -2.49 4.31
C THR A 149 -34.96 -1.21 4.13
N LYS A 150 -34.71 -0.48 5.22
CA LYS A 150 -33.94 0.77 5.23
C LYS A 150 -32.50 0.56 5.69
N LYS A 151 -31.65 1.49 5.30
CA LYS A 151 -30.26 1.57 5.77
C LYS A 151 -30.08 2.88 6.53
N VAL A 152 -29.39 2.81 7.66
CA VAL A 152 -29.03 3.97 8.49
C VAL A 152 -27.52 4.07 8.61
N TRP A 153 -27.00 5.28 8.80
CA TRP A 153 -25.60 5.53 9.03
C TRP A 153 -25.28 5.43 10.52
N VAL A 154 -24.25 4.65 10.85
CA VAL A 154 -23.73 4.56 12.21
C VAL A 154 -22.26 4.92 12.24
N LYS A 155 -21.86 5.67 13.29
CA LYS A 155 -20.44 5.97 13.56
C LYS A 155 -19.80 4.76 14.21
N LYS A 156 -18.61 4.41 13.76
CA LYS A 156 -17.80 3.33 14.32
C LYS A 156 -16.35 3.77 14.45
N TYR A 157 -15.66 3.13 15.37
CA TYR A 157 -14.21 3.13 15.45
C TYR A 157 -13.70 1.69 15.30
N GLY A 158 -12.69 1.47 14.47
CA GLY A 158 -12.16 0.13 14.24
C GLY A 158 -11.47 0.00 12.88
N LEU A 159 -11.39 -1.24 12.37
CA LEU A 159 -10.86 -1.52 11.05
C LEU A 159 -11.72 -0.85 9.98
N LYS A 160 -11.12 0.06 9.22
CA LYS A 160 -11.72 0.76 8.08
C LYS A 160 -11.16 0.32 6.73
N VAL A 161 -10.40 -0.78 6.72
CA VAL A 161 -9.84 -1.46 5.55
C VAL A 161 -10.42 -2.87 5.47
N PHE A 162 -10.48 -3.44 4.27
CA PHE A 162 -11.17 -4.70 4.00
C PHE A 162 -10.23 -5.76 3.43
N SER A 163 -10.59 -7.04 3.59
CA SER A 163 -9.96 -8.14 2.83
C SER A 163 -10.14 -7.90 1.33
N PRO A 164 -9.14 -8.22 0.49
CA PRO A 164 -9.24 -8.00 -0.97
C PRO A 164 -10.29 -8.87 -1.66
N ILE A 165 -10.81 -9.92 -1.00
CA ILE A 165 -11.87 -10.79 -1.51
C ILE A 165 -13.18 -10.51 -0.79
N ALA A 166 -14.25 -10.25 -1.53
CA ALA A 166 -15.58 -9.96 -0.99
C ALA A 166 -16.13 -11.04 -0.06
N ALA A 167 -17.00 -10.68 0.87
CA ALA A 167 -17.68 -11.64 1.75
C ALA A 167 -18.54 -12.65 0.95
N GLY A 168 -18.67 -13.87 1.46
CA GLY A 168 -19.43 -14.94 0.80
C GLY A 168 -18.64 -15.77 -0.20
N TYR A 169 -17.38 -15.41 -0.53
CA TYR A 169 -16.52 -16.14 -1.45
C TYR A 169 -15.35 -16.77 -0.68
N SER A 170 -15.19 -18.08 -0.76
CA SER A 170 -14.05 -18.79 -0.18
C SER A 170 -12.79 -18.62 -1.05
N TYR A 171 -11.62 -18.63 -0.40
CA TYR A 171 -10.33 -18.65 -1.07
C TYR A 171 -9.29 -19.37 -0.22
N GLY A 172 -8.31 -19.99 -0.90
CA GLY A 172 -7.08 -20.44 -0.27
C GLY A 172 -6.07 -19.32 -0.25
N HIS A 173 -5.30 -19.20 0.84
CA HIS A 173 -4.29 -18.15 0.99
C HIS A 173 -2.94 -18.78 1.27
N TYR A 174 -1.97 -18.51 0.42
CA TYR A 174 -0.63 -19.11 0.49
C TYR A 174 0.40 -18.12 1.03
N ASP A 175 1.25 -18.59 1.95
CA ASP A 175 2.41 -17.85 2.47
C ASP A 175 3.58 -18.05 1.49
N ASP A 176 3.52 -17.32 0.36
CA ASP A 176 4.41 -17.52 -0.78
C ASP A 176 5.17 -16.25 -1.23
N PHE A 177 5.15 -15.21 -0.40
CA PHE A 177 5.98 -14.02 -0.59
C PHE A 177 7.46 -14.41 -0.63
N GLY A 178 8.21 -13.82 -1.56
CA GLY A 178 9.64 -14.09 -1.69
C GLY A 178 9.99 -15.39 -2.45
N ASN A 179 9.01 -16.24 -2.73
CA ASN A 179 9.24 -17.47 -3.48
C ASN A 179 9.71 -17.19 -4.90
N SER A 180 10.56 -18.10 -5.42
CA SER A 180 11.03 -17.99 -6.80
C SER A 180 9.90 -18.26 -7.78
N ARG A 181 9.79 -17.41 -8.80
CA ARG A 181 8.91 -17.54 -9.95
C ARG A 181 9.75 -17.51 -11.24
N SER A 182 9.31 -18.19 -12.29
CA SER A 182 9.97 -18.15 -13.59
C SER A 182 8.95 -18.00 -14.72
N TYR A 183 9.22 -17.06 -15.61
CA TYR A 183 8.56 -16.90 -16.89
C TYR A 183 9.52 -16.13 -17.82
N GLY A 184 10.31 -16.88 -18.57
CA GLY A 184 11.40 -16.34 -19.38
C GLY A 184 12.67 -15.98 -18.58
N PHE A 185 12.55 -15.56 -17.34
CA PHE A 185 13.65 -15.33 -16.39
C PHE A 185 13.19 -15.58 -14.94
N ARG A 186 14.16 -15.76 -14.05
CA ARG A 186 13.90 -15.95 -12.62
C ARG A 186 13.60 -14.63 -11.94
N ARG A 187 12.56 -14.59 -11.11
CA ARG A 187 12.14 -13.41 -10.32
C ARG A 187 11.64 -13.82 -8.95
N VAL A 188 11.50 -12.85 -8.08
CA VAL A 188 10.92 -13.02 -6.74
C VAL A 188 9.41 -12.72 -6.79
N HIS A 189 8.62 -13.46 -6.03
CA HIS A 189 7.18 -13.23 -5.86
C HIS A 189 6.95 -12.10 -4.87
N LEU A 190 6.51 -10.94 -5.36
CA LEU A 190 6.34 -9.71 -4.59
C LEU A 190 4.87 -9.47 -4.23
N GLY A 191 4.26 -10.44 -3.58
CA GLY A 191 2.88 -10.49 -3.15
C GLY A 191 2.51 -11.86 -2.64
N ASN A 192 1.22 -12.10 -2.42
CA ASN A 192 0.68 -13.41 -2.05
C ASN A 192 -0.45 -13.80 -2.98
N ASP A 193 -0.56 -15.11 -3.25
CA ASP A 193 -1.59 -15.65 -4.11
C ASP A 193 -2.81 -16.11 -3.30
N LEU A 194 -3.98 -15.55 -3.64
CA LEU A 194 -5.27 -15.92 -3.07
C LEU A 194 -6.04 -16.76 -4.11
N ILE A 195 -6.02 -18.07 -3.93
CA ILE A 195 -6.65 -19.02 -4.86
C ILE A 195 -8.16 -19.00 -4.70
N GLY A 196 -8.89 -18.75 -5.77
CA GLY A 196 -10.34 -18.65 -5.76
C GLY A 196 -10.97 -19.00 -7.10
N SER A 197 -12.28 -18.85 -7.21
CA SER A 197 -13.00 -19.09 -8.45
C SER A 197 -12.92 -17.90 -9.39
N VAL A 198 -12.82 -18.15 -10.71
CA VAL A 198 -12.92 -17.09 -11.72
C VAL A 198 -14.24 -16.33 -11.56
N GLY A 199 -14.16 -15.00 -11.52
CA GLY A 199 -15.31 -14.13 -11.32
C GLY A 199 -15.61 -13.78 -9.85
N THR A 200 -14.84 -14.28 -8.89
CA THR A 200 -14.91 -13.83 -7.49
C THR A 200 -14.68 -12.32 -7.42
N PRO A 201 -15.60 -11.55 -6.80
CA PRO A 201 -15.44 -10.11 -6.68
C PRO A 201 -14.23 -9.74 -5.82
N ILE A 202 -13.41 -8.85 -6.34
CA ILE A 202 -12.26 -8.24 -5.68
C ILE A 202 -12.67 -6.85 -5.21
N VAL A 203 -12.27 -6.50 -4.00
CA VAL A 203 -12.59 -5.20 -3.40
C VAL A 203 -11.34 -4.38 -3.10
N ALA A 204 -11.48 -3.06 -3.11
CA ALA A 204 -10.44 -2.16 -2.66
C ALA A 204 -10.17 -2.40 -1.16
N VAL A 205 -8.91 -2.70 -0.82
CA VAL A 205 -8.49 -2.93 0.57
C VAL A 205 -8.60 -1.65 1.37
N GLU A 206 -8.11 -0.55 0.84
CA GLU A 206 -8.11 0.78 1.44
C GLU A 206 -8.70 1.79 0.47
N THR A 207 -9.25 2.88 1.01
CA THR A 207 -9.65 4.03 0.21
C THR A 207 -8.43 4.66 -0.44
N GLY A 208 -8.49 4.86 -1.75
CA GLY A 208 -7.35 5.36 -2.50
C GLY A 208 -7.71 5.81 -3.90
N ARG A 209 -6.70 6.25 -4.63
CA ARG A 209 -6.80 6.65 -6.04
C ARG A 209 -6.35 5.50 -6.93
N VAL A 210 -7.13 5.21 -7.96
CA VAL A 210 -6.72 4.29 -9.03
C VAL A 210 -5.55 4.92 -9.79
N GLU A 211 -4.35 4.39 -9.59
CA GLU A 211 -3.11 4.89 -10.20
C GLU A 211 -2.79 4.16 -11.50
N ALA A 212 -3.22 2.89 -11.61
CA ALA A 212 -2.96 2.09 -12.80
C ALA A 212 -4.09 1.11 -13.10
N LEU A 213 -4.50 1.06 -14.35
CA LEU A 213 -5.34 0.01 -14.94
C LEU A 213 -4.64 -0.52 -16.19
N GLY A 214 -5.01 -1.71 -16.64
CA GLY A 214 -4.57 -2.22 -17.92
C GLY A 214 -3.82 -3.53 -17.83
N TRP A 215 -3.21 -3.88 -18.94
CA TRP A 215 -2.48 -5.12 -19.16
C TRP A 215 -0.98 -4.96 -18.97
N ASN A 216 -0.36 -5.94 -18.34
CA ASN A 216 1.06 -6.18 -18.51
C ASN A 216 1.33 -7.69 -18.74
N GLN A 217 2.48 -8.01 -19.33
CA GLN A 217 2.77 -9.39 -19.75
C GLN A 217 2.88 -10.38 -18.59
N TYR A 218 3.13 -9.92 -17.35
CA TYR A 218 3.28 -10.79 -16.17
C TYR A 218 1.97 -10.91 -15.40
N GLY A 219 1.44 -9.79 -14.95
CA GLY A 219 0.22 -9.73 -14.15
C GLY A 219 -1.08 -9.88 -14.92
N GLY A 220 -1.03 -9.83 -16.27
CA GLY A 220 -2.23 -9.81 -17.08
C GLY A 220 -3.03 -8.51 -16.85
N TRP A 221 -4.34 -8.62 -16.77
CA TRP A 221 -5.19 -7.51 -16.32
C TRP A 221 -4.91 -7.19 -14.85
N ARG A 222 -4.64 -5.92 -14.55
CA ARG A 222 -4.23 -5.47 -13.23
C ARG A 222 -4.88 -4.15 -12.83
N ILE A 223 -4.98 -3.93 -11.52
CA ILE A 223 -5.34 -2.66 -10.89
C ILE A 223 -4.22 -2.27 -9.94
N GLY A 224 -3.85 -0.99 -9.95
CA GLY A 224 -2.99 -0.37 -8.95
C GLY A 224 -3.75 0.74 -8.23
N ILE A 225 -3.78 0.71 -6.91
CA ILE A 225 -4.44 1.73 -6.08
C ILE A 225 -3.44 2.34 -5.12
N ARG A 226 -3.29 3.66 -5.17
CA ARG A 226 -2.48 4.45 -4.24
C ARG A 226 -3.34 4.91 -3.08
N SER A 227 -2.92 4.66 -1.83
CA SER A 227 -3.56 5.22 -0.65
C SER A 227 -3.58 6.75 -0.69
N LEU A 228 -4.53 7.40 -0.02
CA LEU A 228 -4.67 8.86 -0.08
C LEU A 228 -3.52 9.61 0.58
N ASP A 229 -2.80 8.97 1.50
CA ASP A 229 -1.56 9.49 2.11
C ASP A 229 -0.31 9.22 1.26
N ASN A 230 -0.46 8.58 0.09
CA ASN A 230 0.58 8.19 -0.86
C ASN A 230 1.60 7.14 -0.36
N MET A 231 1.45 6.62 0.86
CA MET A 231 2.43 5.71 1.47
C MET A 231 2.33 4.27 0.94
N ARG A 232 1.14 3.81 0.53
CA ARG A 232 0.88 2.42 0.10
C ARG A 232 0.39 2.37 -1.34
N TYR A 233 0.95 1.44 -2.10
CA TYR A 233 0.44 1.06 -3.41
C TYR A 233 -0.02 -0.40 -3.36
N TYR A 234 -1.30 -0.62 -3.62
CA TYR A 234 -1.92 -1.94 -3.66
C TYR A 234 -1.99 -2.44 -5.08
N TYR A 235 -1.48 -3.63 -5.31
CA TYR A 235 -1.42 -4.27 -6.61
C TYR A 235 -2.31 -5.50 -6.65
N TYR A 236 -3.24 -5.52 -7.61
CA TYR A 236 -4.18 -6.59 -7.86
C TYR A 236 -3.97 -7.10 -9.28
N ALA A 237 -3.62 -8.38 -9.46
CA ALA A 237 -3.30 -8.92 -10.77
C ALA A 237 -3.97 -10.26 -11.06
N HIS A 238 -3.79 -10.75 -12.27
CA HIS A 238 -4.39 -11.96 -12.83
C HIS A 238 -5.91 -11.89 -12.92
N LEU A 239 -6.44 -10.69 -13.18
CA LEU A 239 -7.88 -10.44 -13.21
C LEU A 239 -8.55 -11.18 -14.38
N LYS A 240 -9.89 -11.19 -14.35
CA LYS A 240 -10.71 -11.96 -15.27
C LYS A 240 -10.57 -11.48 -16.71
N LYS A 241 -10.43 -12.41 -17.64
CA LYS A 241 -10.48 -12.17 -19.08
C LYS A 241 -11.83 -11.56 -19.47
N ASP A 242 -11.82 -10.64 -20.45
CA ASP A 242 -12.98 -9.95 -21.05
C ASP A 242 -13.77 -9.02 -20.10
N HIS A 243 -13.63 -9.16 -18.79
CA HIS A 243 -14.29 -8.34 -17.78
C HIS A 243 -13.46 -8.25 -16.50
N PRO A 244 -12.27 -7.62 -16.53
CA PRO A 244 -11.36 -7.55 -15.40
C PRO A 244 -11.82 -6.60 -14.31
N TYR A 245 -12.46 -5.48 -14.70
CA TYR A 245 -12.88 -4.37 -13.83
C TYR A 245 -14.38 -4.18 -13.83
N VAL A 246 -14.90 -3.48 -12.83
CA VAL A 246 -16.22 -2.87 -12.94
C VAL A 246 -16.19 -1.79 -14.03
N LYS A 247 -17.26 -1.66 -14.82
CA LYS A 247 -17.28 -0.85 -16.05
C LYS A 247 -17.04 0.64 -15.83
N SER A 248 -17.39 1.13 -14.64
CA SER A 248 -17.22 2.55 -14.29
C SER A 248 -15.80 2.92 -13.89
N LEU A 249 -14.94 1.93 -13.57
CA LEU A 249 -13.61 2.18 -13.01
C LEU A 249 -12.65 2.77 -14.04
N LYS A 250 -11.98 3.88 -13.66
CA LYS A 250 -10.99 4.58 -14.49
C LYS A 250 -9.79 4.97 -13.66
N GLU A 251 -8.65 5.15 -14.33
CA GLU A 251 -7.48 5.79 -13.71
C GLU A 251 -7.83 7.21 -13.24
N GLY A 252 -7.35 7.56 -12.06
CA GLY A 252 -7.68 8.82 -11.40
C GLY A 252 -8.88 8.77 -10.46
N ASP A 253 -9.77 7.77 -10.59
CA ASP A 253 -10.93 7.63 -9.71
C ASP A 253 -10.53 7.40 -8.25
N ILE A 254 -11.34 7.93 -7.33
CA ILE A 254 -11.27 7.56 -5.92
C ILE A 254 -12.19 6.36 -5.68
N VAL A 255 -11.61 5.27 -5.21
CA VAL A 255 -12.33 4.09 -4.74
C VAL A 255 -12.34 4.08 -3.21
N TYR A 256 -13.44 3.61 -2.62
CA TYR A 256 -13.57 3.52 -1.17
C TYR A 256 -13.27 2.09 -0.72
N ALA A 257 -12.68 1.97 0.47
CA ALA A 257 -12.42 0.68 1.06
C ALA A 257 -13.67 -0.20 1.05
N GLY A 258 -13.57 -1.43 0.52
CA GLY A 258 -14.68 -2.36 0.37
C GLY A 258 -15.50 -2.20 -0.93
N ASP A 259 -15.19 -1.24 -1.81
CA ASP A 259 -15.81 -1.17 -3.14
C ASP A 259 -15.37 -2.33 -4.01
N VAL A 260 -16.30 -2.92 -4.77
CA VAL A 260 -15.93 -3.88 -5.82
C VAL A 260 -15.19 -3.13 -6.92
N ILE A 261 -13.97 -3.56 -7.22
CA ILE A 261 -13.10 -2.95 -8.23
C ILE A 261 -12.88 -3.85 -9.46
N GLY A 262 -13.06 -5.16 -9.30
CA GLY A 262 -12.82 -6.11 -10.38
C GLY A 262 -13.12 -7.54 -9.98
N TYR A 263 -12.61 -8.47 -10.79
CA TYR A 263 -12.93 -9.90 -10.69
C TYR A 263 -11.68 -10.76 -10.82
N LEU A 264 -11.54 -11.73 -9.94
CA LEU A 264 -10.48 -12.74 -9.96
C LEU A 264 -10.52 -13.54 -11.26
N GLY A 265 -9.34 -13.82 -11.84
CA GLY A 265 -9.21 -14.54 -13.10
C GLY A 265 -7.99 -15.43 -13.19
N MET A 266 -7.45 -15.52 -14.41
CA MET A 266 -6.32 -16.38 -14.79
C MET A 266 -5.45 -15.69 -15.86
N THR A 267 -5.57 -14.37 -16.04
CA THR A 267 -4.85 -13.65 -17.10
C THR A 267 -3.41 -13.39 -16.70
N GLY A 268 -2.53 -13.24 -17.68
CA GLY A 268 -1.11 -12.92 -17.48
C GLY A 268 -0.18 -13.93 -18.15
N TYR A 269 1.11 -13.80 -17.88
CA TYR A 269 2.20 -14.58 -18.50
C TYR A 269 2.09 -14.68 -20.02
N SER A 270 1.72 -13.57 -20.66
CA SER A 270 1.51 -13.46 -22.10
C SER A 270 1.81 -12.06 -22.60
N ARG A 271 2.52 -11.94 -23.72
CA ARG A 271 2.68 -10.67 -24.43
C ARG A 271 1.40 -10.26 -25.17
N LYS A 272 0.56 -11.23 -25.51
CA LYS A 272 -0.76 -10.98 -26.11
C LYS A 272 -1.72 -10.62 -24.99
N GLU A 273 -2.40 -9.50 -25.16
CA GLU A 273 -3.41 -9.02 -24.22
C GLU A 273 -4.63 -9.96 -24.14
N ASN A 274 -5.29 -9.95 -23.00
CA ASN A 274 -6.55 -10.63 -22.74
C ASN A 274 -6.48 -12.16 -22.92
N VAL A 275 -5.40 -12.78 -22.46
CA VAL A 275 -5.17 -14.24 -22.54
C VAL A 275 -5.08 -14.84 -21.14
N ASN A 276 -5.84 -15.92 -20.92
CA ASN A 276 -5.67 -16.80 -19.77
C ASN A 276 -4.47 -17.74 -20.03
N ASN A 277 -3.35 -17.49 -19.39
CA ASN A 277 -2.16 -18.34 -19.49
C ASN A 277 -1.66 -18.80 -18.11
N ILE A 278 -2.52 -18.71 -17.12
CA ILE A 278 -2.33 -19.22 -15.76
C ILE A 278 -3.26 -20.41 -15.55
N ASN A 279 -2.72 -21.49 -14.97
CA ASN A 279 -3.48 -22.73 -14.81
C ASN A 279 -4.41 -22.76 -13.61
N THR A 280 -4.06 -22.01 -12.54
CA THR A 280 -4.83 -21.95 -11.29
C THR A 280 -5.42 -20.57 -11.11
N PRO A 281 -6.76 -20.43 -11.04
CA PRO A 281 -7.37 -19.12 -10.79
C PRO A 281 -6.95 -18.55 -9.45
N HIS A 282 -6.41 -17.34 -9.43
CA HIS A 282 -6.04 -16.64 -8.19
C HIS A 282 -5.99 -15.13 -8.39
N LEU A 283 -6.09 -14.43 -7.28
CA LEU A 283 -5.68 -13.04 -7.19
C LEU A 283 -4.25 -13.00 -6.68
N HIS A 284 -3.32 -12.46 -7.48
CA HIS A 284 -2.05 -11.99 -6.94
C HIS A 284 -2.27 -10.63 -6.30
N PHE A 285 -2.01 -10.55 -5.00
CA PHE A 285 -2.19 -9.33 -4.21
C PHE A 285 -0.88 -8.92 -3.57
N GLY A 286 -0.46 -7.67 -3.80
CA GLY A 286 0.76 -7.09 -3.24
C GLY A 286 0.52 -5.71 -2.63
N MET A 287 1.43 -5.32 -1.72
CA MET A 287 1.53 -3.98 -1.14
C MET A 287 2.96 -3.50 -1.25
N GLN A 288 3.14 -2.34 -1.88
CA GLN A 288 4.41 -1.63 -1.95
C GLN A 288 4.35 -0.40 -1.06
N LEU A 289 5.40 -0.11 -0.32
CA LEU A 289 5.58 1.14 0.41
C LEU A 289 6.36 2.15 -0.44
N VAL A 290 6.00 3.43 -0.33
CA VAL A 290 6.62 4.52 -1.06
C VAL A 290 6.83 5.69 -0.10
N PHE A 291 8.04 5.84 0.42
CA PHE A 291 8.46 6.98 1.24
C PHE A 291 8.99 8.13 0.36
N ASP A 292 9.43 7.80 -0.85
CA ASP A 292 9.89 8.74 -1.86
C ASP A 292 9.52 8.24 -3.26
N GLU A 293 9.28 9.16 -4.20
CA GLU A 293 8.90 8.82 -5.58
C GLU A 293 9.91 7.89 -6.29
N SER A 294 11.20 7.99 -5.93
CA SER A 294 12.25 7.11 -6.46
C SER A 294 12.07 5.62 -6.11
N GLN A 295 11.22 5.32 -5.12
CA GLN A 295 10.92 3.94 -4.70
C GLN A 295 9.77 3.30 -5.47
N LYS A 296 9.19 4.00 -6.43
CA LYS A 296 8.08 3.44 -7.23
C LYS A 296 8.52 2.39 -8.23
N GLU A 297 9.79 2.41 -8.63
CA GLU A 297 10.29 1.57 -9.72
C GLU A 297 11.63 0.91 -9.41
N ALA A 298 11.88 -0.22 -10.06
CA ALA A 298 13.14 -0.94 -10.12
C ALA A 298 13.63 -1.50 -8.77
N LEU A 299 14.92 -1.32 -8.47
CA LEU A 299 15.58 -1.93 -7.30
C LEU A 299 15.27 -1.23 -5.98
N ALA A 300 14.64 -0.06 -6.01
CA ALA A 300 14.28 0.72 -4.83
C ALA A 300 12.89 0.37 -4.27
N GLU A 301 12.14 -0.48 -4.94
CA GLU A 301 10.80 -0.90 -4.51
C GLU A 301 10.82 -1.64 -3.17
N ILE A 302 9.92 -1.25 -2.25
CA ILE A 302 9.74 -1.90 -0.95
C ILE A 302 8.41 -2.65 -0.96
N TRP A 303 8.44 -3.95 -1.24
CA TRP A 303 7.27 -4.82 -1.18
C TRP A 303 7.17 -5.52 0.16
N ILE A 304 5.93 -5.59 0.69
CA ILE A 304 5.63 -6.15 2.01
C ILE A 304 4.98 -7.53 1.86
N ASP A 305 5.41 -8.47 2.70
CA ASP A 305 4.69 -9.73 2.88
C ASP A 305 3.32 -9.45 3.51
N VAL A 306 2.27 -9.58 2.70
CA VAL A 306 0.89 -9.28 3.09
C VAL A 306 0.13 -10.48 3.65
N TYR A 307 0.76 -11.66 3.75
CA TYR A 307 0.08 -12.88 4.20
C TYR A 307 -0.66 -12.69 5.52
N ARG A 308 0.03 -12.20 6.54
CA ARG A 308 -0.53 -12.03 7.87
C ARG A 308 -1.50 -10.85 7.96
N ILE A 309 -1.29 -9.83 7.12
CA ILE A 309 -2.22 -8.69 6.98
C ILE A 309 -3.54 -9.18 6.38
N VAL A 310 -3.52 -9.88 5.26
CA VAL A 310 -4.74 -10.42 4.61
C VAL A 310 -5.46 -11.39 5.55
N LYS A 311 -4.72 -12.21 6.32
CA LYS A 311 -5.30 -13.07 7.35
C LYS A 311 -6.01 -12.25 8.45
N LEU A 312 -5.43 -11.12 8.88
CA LEU A 312 -6.09 -10.21 9.84
C LEU A 312 -7.34 -9.60 9.22
N LEU A 313 -7.28 -9.15 7.98
CA LEU A 313 -8.41 -8.52 7.28
C LEU A 313 -9.54 -9.51 6.94
N TYR A 314 -9.33 -10.82 7.06
CA TYR A 314 -10.38 -11.82 6.85
C TYR A 314 -11.60 -11.59 7.76
N GLN A 315 -11.40 -11.01 8.94
CA GLN A 315 -12.48 -10.63 9.86
C GLN A 315 -13.32 -9.43 9.38
N ASN A 316 -12.81 -8.65 8.40
CA ASN A 316 -13.49 -7.48 7.84
C ASN A 316 -13.60 -7.59 6.31
N ARG A 317 -14.64 -8.30 5.86
CA ARG A 317 -14.91 -8.55 4.45
C ARG A 317 -16.13 -7.78 4.00
N SER A 318 -16.03 -7.10 2.84
CA SER A 318 -17.13 -6.30 2.28
C SER A 318 -18.25 -7.22 1.76
N PRO A 319 -19.50 -7.10 2.28
CA PRO A 319 -20.62 -7.82 1.74
C PRO A 319 -21.05 -7.21 0.40
N VAL A 320 -21.32 -8.08 -0.58
CA VAL A 320 -21.67 -7.68 -1.95
C VAL A 320 -22.93 -8.37 -2.41
N SER A 321 -23.64 -7.76 -3.37
CA SER A 321 -24.76 -8.35 -4.10
C SER A 321 -24.57 -8.18 -5.59
N TYR A 322 -25.15 -9.09 -6.38
CA TYR A 322 -25.14 -8.97 -7.83
C TYR A 322 -26.27 -8.02 -8.30
N ASN A 323 -25.88 -6.96 -8.96
CA ASN A 323 -26.81 -6.02 -9.60
C ASN A 323 -27.10 -6.50 -11.03
N LYS A 324 -28.35 -6.85 -11.32
CA LYS A 324 -28.76 -7.43 -12.61
C LYS A 324 -28.71 -6.41 -13.76
N ASP A 325 -28.97 -5.14 -13.46
CA ASP A 325 -29.00 -4.07 -14.46
C ASP A 325 -27.58 -3.69 -14.90
N LEU A 326 -26.66 -3.59 -13.95
CA LEU A 326 -25.25 -3.34 -14.22
C LEU A 326 -24.53 -4.59 -14.74
N LYS A 327 -25.04 -5.79 -14.41
CA LYS A 327 -24.40 -7.11 -14.57
C LYS A 327 -23.06 -7.18 -13.83
N GLU A 328 -23.01 -6.59 -12.65
CA GLU A 328 -21.83 -6.47 -11.80
C GLU A 328 -22.17 -6.71 -10.33
N SER A 329 -21.15 -7.10 -9.54
CA SER A 329 -21.27 -7.12 -8.10
C SER A 329 -21.07 -5.71 -7.55
N VAL A 330 -21.87 -5.32 -6.58
CA VAL A 330 -21.80 -4.04 -5.88
C VAL A 330 -21.79 -4.28 -4.37
N ARG A 331 -21.16 -3.41 -3.62
CA ARG A 331 -21.21 -3.48 -2.14
C ARG A 331 -22.62 -3.25 -1.63
N ILE A 332 -22.98 -3.88 -0.51
CA ILE A 332 -24.32 -3.74 0.07
C ILE A 332 -24.42 -2.50 0.97
N TYR A 333 -23.40 -2.24 1.80
CA TYR A 333 -23.38 -1.16 2.77
C TYR A 333 -22.29 -0.14 2.41
N ASP A 334 -22.66 1.11 2.32
CA ASP A 334 -21.70 2.17 2.01
C ASP A 334 -20.89 2.60 3.24
N ILE A 335 -19.74 3.22 3.03
CA ILE A 335 -18.82 3.70 4.05
C ILE A 335 -18.42 5.15 3.76
N ARG A 336 -18.21 5.96 4.80
CA ARG A 336 -17.74 7.34 4.72
C ARG A 336 -16.57 7.56 5.66
N PHE A 337 -15.65 8.41 5.23
CA PHE A 337 -14.52 8.87 6.02
C PHE A 337 -14.53 10.40 6.05
N HIS A 338 -14.29 11.01 7.21
CA HIS A 338 -14.38 12.46 7.38
C HIS A 338 -13.46 13.26 6.43
N ASN A 339 -12.30 12.71 6.11
CA ASN A 339 -11.28 13.40 5.31
C ASN A 339 -11.24 12.94 3.84
N VAL A 340 -12.28 12.26 3.37
CA VAL A 340 -12.39 11.79 1.99
C VAL A 340 -13.56 12.52 1.32
N PRO A 341 -13.40 13.04 0.10
CA PRO A 341 -14.52 13.64 -0.64
C PRO A 341 -15.71 12.70 -0.67
N ALA A 342 -16.92 13.23 -0.52
CA ALA A 342 -18.12 12.42 -0.68
C ALA A 342 -18.16 11.82 -2.10
N ARG A 343 -18.72 10.59 -2.25
CA ARG A 343 -18.94 10.02 -3.57
C ARG A 343 -19.69 11.01 -4.44
N THR A 344 -19.17 11.30 -5.62
CA THR A 344 -19.98 11.92 -6.67
C THR A 344 -21.03 10.91 -7.09
N THR A 345 -22.29 11.31 -7.11
CA THR A 345 -23.50 10.50 -7.37
C THR A 345 -23.53 9.75 -8.71
N ASN A 346 -22.46 9.79 -9.51
CA ASN A 346 -22.32 9.10 -10.79
C ASN A 346 -21.67 7.70 -10.71
N ALA A 347 -21.11 7.31 -9.59
CA ALA A 347 -20.75 5.90 -9.36
C ALA A 347 -22.03 5.21 -8.83
N ALA A 348 -22.48 4.15 -9.51
CA ALA A 348 -23.67 3.40 -9.14
C ALA A 348 -23.74 3.20 -7.63
N ALA A 349 -24.60 3.98 -6.98
CA ALA A 349 -24.92 3.78 -5.57
C ALA A 349 -25.60 2.42 -5.44
N PRO A 350 -25.33 1.65 -4.38
CA PRO A 350 -25.98 0.37 -4.13
C PRO A 350 -27.50 0.51 -3.97
#